data_c530d973415bfc15d35f6f4a603c8ad3
#
_entry.id   c530d973415bfc15d35f6f4a603c8ad3
#
_cell.length_a   1.000
_cell.length_b   1.000
_cell.length_c   1.000
_cell.angle_alpha   90.00
_cell.angle_beta   90.00
_cell.angle_gamma   90.00
#
_symmetry.space_group_name_H-M   'P 1'
#
loop_
_entity.id
_entity.type
_entity.pdbx_description
1 polymer ?
#
loop_
_entity_poly.entity_id
_entity_poly.type
_entity_poly.pdbx_seq_one_letter_code
_entity_poly.pdbx_strand_id
1 'polypeptide(L)'
;EICACLVGSEMCIRDSSKGAVVVLEPDTGKILAMVSKPDFDPGSVAENWESLNTNEEAVLLNRVTQGHYVPGSTFKIVTALEYMRENPDISSYSYNCTGEIDSGSNTIHCFGGKVHGTVDFRDSLAYSCNTSFSNMGQELDVEKFQQTTQELLFNSKLPSVLPYKKSSFTLSKDAGTAEKMMTAMGQGQTQVSPYHMALITSAIANGGTLMEPYLVDSVTNYKGVIIDENKPEKYKDLMTSGEAAELKDYMTSVVEYGTASVLSGQSYTAAGKTGTAEYSSDKEKDHSWFVGMSNVDNPDLAISVIIEGSDGTAKAVNVAKKVFDAYY
;
A
#
# COMPACT_ATOMS: atom_id res chain seq x y z
N GLU A 1 -19.82 11.11 7.54
CA GLU A 1 -18.99 11.44 8.73
C GLU A 1 -17.49 11.32 8.44
N ILE A 2 -17.02 10.28 7.71
CA ILE A 2 -15.61 10.14 7.32
C ILE A 2 -15.12 11.32 6.46
N CYS A 3 -15.97 11.90 5.59
CA CYS A 3 -15.62 13.14 4.86
C CYS A 3 -15.32 14.32 5.80
N ALA A 4 -16.06 14.45 6.90
CA ALA A 4 -15.81 15.51 7.89
C ALA A 4 -14.52 15.26 8.69
N CYS A 5 -14.16 13.98 8.92
CA CYS A 5 -12.91 13.59 9.56
C CYS A 5 -11.70 13.75 8.63
N LEU A 6 -11.89 13.59 7.31
CA LEU A 6 -10.87 13.84 6.30
C LEU A 6 -10.60 15.35 6.11
N VAL A 7 -11.56 16.24 6.39
CA VAL A 7 -11.33 17.69 6.49
C VAL A 7 -10.27 18.01 7.57
N GLY A 8 -10.20 17.20 8.64
CA GLY A 8 -9.09 17.26 9.61
C GLY A 8 -7.78 16.64 9.10
N SER A 9 -7.84 15.65 8.21
CA SER A 9 -6.66 15.00 7.60
C SER A 9 -6.10 15.79 6.41
N GLU A 10 -6.88 16.68 5.78
CA GLU A 10 -6.37 17.68 4.84
C GLU A 10 -5.34 18.59 5.50
N MET A 11 -5.52 18.94 6.79
CA MET A 11 -4.50 19.64 7.59
C MET A 11 -3.27 18.78 7.91
N CYS A 12 -3.27 17.47 7.63
CA CYS A 12 -2.17 16.58 7.94
C CYS A 12 -1.25 16.33 6.75
N ILE A 13 -1.79 16.39 5.55
CA ILE A 13 -1.01 16.70 4.36
C ILE A 13 -0.92 18.22 4.39
N ARG A 14 0.12 18.80 5.03
CA ARG A 14 0.35 20.26 5.06
C ARG A 14 0.08 20.82 3.67
N ASP A 15 -0.41 22.06 3.58
CA ASP A 15 -0.73 22.76 2.32
C ASP A 15 0.36 22.73 1.24
N SER A 16 1.54 22.21 1.57
CA SER A 16 2.72 22.05 0.70
C SER A 16 3.07 20.60 0.35
N SER A 17 2.36 19.59 0.84
CA SER A 17 2.69 18.17 0.56
C SER A 17 1.77 17.59 -0.52
N LYS A 18 2.38 16.88 -1.49
CA LYS A 18 1.66 16.08 -2.48
C LYS A 18 1.41 14.68 -1.91
N GLY A 19 0.27 14.10 -2.24
CA GLY A 19 -0.01 12.75 -1.78
C GLY A 19 -1.42 12.29 -2.04
N ALA A 20 -1.72 11.09 -1.56
CA ALA A 20 -3.03 10.47 -1.72
C ALA A 20 -3.40 9.60 -0.52
N VAL A 21 -4.69 9.55 -0.23
CA VAL A 21 -5.30 8.64 0.74
C VAL A 21 -6.50 7.97 0.11
N VAL A 22 -6.63 6.67 0.30
CA VAL A 22 -7.85 5.93 -0.04
C VAL A 22 -8.20 4.99 1.09
N VAL A 23 -9.49 4.94 1.43
CA VAL A 23 -10.04 4.11 2.51
C VAL A 23 -11.22 3.32 1.97
N LEU A 24 -11.18 2.00 2.20
CA LEU A 24 -12.24 1.07 1.84
C LEU A 24 -12.80 0.37 3.08
N GLU A 25 -14.05 -0.01 3.00
CA GLU A 25 -14.69 -0.99 3.89
C GLU A 25 -14.47 -2.39 3.28
N PRO A 26 -13.68 -3.27 3.93
CA PRO A 26 -13.19 -4.50 3.28
C PRO A 26 -14.27 -5.52 2.94
N ASP A 27 -15.31 -5.64 3.76
CA ASP A 27 -16.37 -6.63 3.65
C ASP A 27 -17.45 -6.25 2.62
N THR A 28 -17.54 -4.97 2.26
CA THR A 28 -18.54 -4.47 1.29
C THR A 28 -17.92 -4.00 -0.02
N GLY A 29 -16.68 -3.51 0.01
CA GLY A 29 -16.04 -2.83 -1.13
C GLY A 29 -16.36 -1.34 -1.22
N LYS A 30 -17.11 -0.75 -0.26
CA LYS A 30 -17.36 0.70 -0.24
C LYS A 30 -16.04 1.48 -0.20
N ILE A 31 -15.90 2.45 -1.10
CA ILE A 31 -14.86 3.46 -1.01
C ILE A 31 -15.35 4.56 -0.09
N LEU A 32 -14.90 4.55 1.15
CA LEU A 32 -15.32 5.50 2.18
C LEU A 32 -14.70 6.87 2.01
N ALA A 33 -13.48 6.90 1.48
CA ALA A 33 -12.76 8.15 1.25
C ALA A 33 -11.72 8.00 0.13
N MET A 34 -11.55 9.09 -0.64
CA MET A 34 -10.53 9.21 -1.67
C MET A 34 -10.04 10.66 -1.73
N VAL A 35 -8.78 10.87 -1.37
CA VAL A 35 -8.15 12.20 -1.31
C VAL A 35 -6.93 12.21 -2.20
N SER A 36 -6.81 13.23 -3.04
CA SER A 36 -5.65 13.52 -3.88
C SER A 36 -5.22 14.96 -3.65
N LYS A 37 -3.97 15.19 -3.28
CA LYS A 37 -3.40 16.53 -3.04
C LYS A 37 -2.14 16.76 -3.89
N PRO A 38 -1.91 18.00 -4.37
CA PRO A 38 -2.80 19.16 -4.25
C PRO A 38 -4.08 18.95 -5.07
N ASP A 39 -5.14 19.62 -4.66
CA ASP A 39 -6.44 19.61 -5.33
C ASP A 39 -6.77 20.95 -6.00
N PHE A 40 -7.98 21.08 -6.48
CA PHE A 40 -8.50 22.28 -7.14
C PHE A 40 -9.96 22.49 -6.73
N ASP A 41 -10.43 23.72 -6.86
CA ASP A 41 -11.85 24.03 -6.67
C ASP A 41 -12.67 23.62 -7.91
N PRO A 42 -13.55 22.61 -7.81
CA PRO A 42 -14.38 22.20 -8.93
C PRO A 42 -15.31 23.30 -9.45
N GLY A 43 -15.72 24.24 -8.59
CA GLY A 43 -16.58 25.36 -8.95
C GLY A 43 -15.91 26.36 -9.89
N SER A 44 -14.60 26.43 -9.90
CA SER A 44 -13.82 27.41 -10.67
C SER A 44 -13.11 26.79 -11.90
N VAL A 45 -13.33 25.52 -12.20
CA VAL A 45 -12.62 24.79 -13.28
C VAL A 45 -12.74 25.48 -14.64
N ALA A 46 -13.94 25.93 -15.00
CA ALA A 46 -14.18 26.55 -16.31
C ALA A 46 -13.40 27.87 -16.48
N GLU A 47 -13.25 28.65 -15.42
CA GLU A 47 -12.55 29.93 -15.42
C GLU A 47 -11.03 29.75 -15.38
N ASN A 48 -10.55 28.68 -14.71
CA ASN A 48 -9.14 28.46 -14.41
C ASN A 48 -8.53 27.28 -15.23
N TRP A 49 -9.21 26.79 -16.25
CA TRP A 49 -8.81 25.59 -17.00
C TRP A 49 -7.36 25.61 -17.49
N GLU A 50 -6.93 26.72 -18.09
CA GLU A 50 -5.57 26.82 -18.63
C GLU A 50 -4.51 26.73 -17.52
N SER A 51 -4.71 27.43 -16.40
CA SER A 51 -3.81 27.39 -15.27
C SER A 51 -3.80 26.03 -14.55
N LEU A 52 -4.95 25.36 -14.46
CA LEU A 52 -5.06 24.04 -13.87
C LEU A 52 -4.38 22.98 -14.78
N ASN A 53 -4.59 23.06 -16.08
CA ASN A 53 -4.06 22.10 -17.05
C ASN A 53 -2.54 22.23 -17.25
N THR A 54 -1.98 23.41 -17.03
CA THR A 54 -0.52 23.68 -17.11
C THR A 54 0.18 23.69 -15.76
N ASN A 55 -0.54 23.38 -14.67
CA ASN A 55 -0.01 23.42 -13.32
C ASN A 55 1.07 22.34 -13.12
N GLU A 56 2.29 22.74 -12.75
CA GLU A 56 3.43 21.84 -12.53
C GLU A 56 3.21 20.83 -11.39
N GLU A 57 2.30 21.16 -10.45
CA GLU A 57 1.92 20.29 -9.35
C GLU A 57 0.93 19.19 -9.77
N ALA A 58 0.50 19.18 -11.05
CA ALA A 58 -0.46 18.24 -11.62
C ALA A 58 -1.73 18.09 -10.75
N VAL A 59 -2.38 19.22 -10.43
CA VAL A 59 -3.56 19.28 -9.54
C VAL A 59 -4.76 18.49 -10.08
N LEU A 60 -4.88 18.34 -11.41
CA LEU A 60 -5.93 17.55 -12.07
C LEU A 60 -5.69 16.03 -12.01
N LEU A 61 -4.49 15.60 -11.60
CA LEU A 61 -4.18 14.17 -11.49
C LEU A 61 -4.85 13.57 -10.24
N ASN A 62 -5.73 12.60 -10.44
CA ASN A 62 -6.17 11.77 -9.32
C ASN A 62 -5.03 10.82 -8.91
N ARG A 63 -4.24 11.22 -7.92
CA ARG A 63 -3.09 10.46 -7.43
C ARG A 63 -3.47 9.10 -6.86
N VAL A 64 -4.71 8.93 -6.39
CA VAL A 64 -5.19 7.66 -5.85
C VAL A 64 -5.24 6.60 -6.94
N THR A 65 -5.88 6.89 -8.07
CA THR A 65 -6.13 5.92 -9.14
C THR A 65 -5.15 6.01 -10.31
N GLN A 66 -4.62 7.20 -10.60
CA GLN A 66 -3.76 7.47 -11.75
C GLN A 66 -2.29 7.70 -11.36
N GLY A 67 -2.00 7.92 -10.07
CA GLY A 67 -0.64 7.96 -9.56
C GLY A 67 0.07 6.62 -9.80
N HIS A 68 1.37 6.66 -10.11
CA HIS A 68 2.14 5.49 -10.52
C HIS A 68 3.52 5.56 -9.88
N TYR A 69 3.68 4.83 -8.79
CA TYR A 69 4.80 4.98 -7.88
C TYR A 69 5.53 3.67 -7.63
N VAL A 70 6.80 3.75 -7.33
CA VAL A 70 7.56 2.63 -6.76
C VAL A 70 6.94 2.31 -5.38
N PRO A 71 6.56 1.06 -5.11
CA PRO A 71 5.87 0.71 -3.86
C PRO A 71 6.77 0.76 -2.62
N GLY A 72 8.08 0.69 -2.79
CA GLY A 72 9.01 0.55 -1.69
C GLY A 72 8.67 -0.65 -0.81
N SER A 73 8.97 -0.56 0.47
CA SER A 73 8.77 -1.67 1.41
C SER A 73 7.32 -2.13 1.60
N THR A 74 6.30 -1.45 1.04
CA THR A 74 4.94 -2.00 1.03
C THR A 74 4.80 -3.22 0.13
N PHE A 75 5.64 -3.33 -0.91
CA PHE A 75 5.69 -4.49 -1.79
C PHE A 75 6.18 -5.77 -1.08
N LYS A 76 6.84 -5.64 0.06
CA LYS A 76 7.26 -6.79 0.88
C LYS A 76 6.08 -7.68 1.32
N ILE A 77 4.86 -7.15 1.35
CA ILE A 77 3.64 -7.95 1.56
C ILE A 77 3.45 -8.94 0.40
N VAL A 78 3.67 -8.50 -0.84
CA VAL A 78 3.56 -9.34 -2.04
C VAL A 78 4.68 -10.37 -2.09
N THR A 79 5.90 -9.95 -1.78
CA THR A 79 7.07 -10.85 -1.67
C THR A 79 6.88 -11.88 -0.55
N ALA A 80 6.32 -11.46 0.58
CA ALA A 80 6.03 -12.35 1.70
C ALA A 80 5.01 -13.43 1.29
N LEU A 81 3.95 -13.05 0.58
CA LEU A 81 2.96 -14.01 0.07
C LEU A 81 3.62 -15.07 -0.81
N GLU A 82 4.44 -14.65 -1.78
CA GLU A 82 5.13 -15.60 -2.66
C GLU A 82 6.09 -16.48 -1.89
N TYR A 83 6.89 -15.90 -0.99
CA TYR A 83 7.85 -16.68 -0.21
C TYR A 83 7.18 -17.72 0.67
N MET A 84 6.02 -17.41 1.29
CA MET A 84 5.20 -18.36 2.04
C MET A 84 4.68 -19.49 1.15
N ARG A 85 4.25 -19.20 -0.07
CA ARG A 85 3.78 -20.20 -1.05
C ARG A 85 4.86 -21.20 -1.46
N GLU A 86 6.08 -20.72 -1.62
CA GLU A 86 7.23 -21.55 -1.98
C GLU A 86 7.84 -22.30 -0.79
N ASN A 87 7.63 -21.80 0.44
CA ASN A 87 8.26 -22.32 1.65
C ASN A 87 7.21 -22.64 2.73
N PRO A 88 6.55 -23.82 2.67
CA PRO A 88 5.52 -24.20 3.63
C PRO A 88 5.97 -24.24 5.10
N ASP A 89 7.27 -24.45 5.36
CA ASP A 89 7.87 -24.35 6.71
C ASP A 89 8.50 -22.97 6.93
N ILE A 90 7.66 -21.93 6.85
CA ILE A 90 8.09 -20.55 7.04
C ILE A 90 8.68 -20.28 8.43
N SER A 91 8.30 -21.09 9.42
CA SER A 91 8.78 -20.98 10.80
C SER A 91 10.27 -21.27 10.96
N SER A 92 10.87 -22.00 10.02
CA SER A 92 12.30 -22.31 10.00
C SER A 92 13.16 -21.17 9.42
N TYR A 93 12.53 -20.13 8.82
CA TYR A 93 13.28 -19.03 8.25
C TYR A 93 14.08 -18.27 9.30
N SER A 94 15.36 -18.09 9.02
CA SER A 94 16.27 -17.31 9.87
C SER A 94 17.34 -16.64 9.01
N TYR A 95 17.56 -15.35 9.21
CA TYR A 95 18.53 -14.56 8.48
C TYR A 95 19.32 -13.65 9.42
N ASN A 96 20.65 -13.63 9.29
CA ASN A 96 21.52 -12.73 10.07
C ASN A 96 21.77 -11.44 9.30
N CYS A 97 21.03 -10.39 9.63
CA CYS A 97 21.15 -9.06 9.02
C CYS A 97 22.34 -8.30 9.60
N THR A 98 23.35 -8.07 8.77
CA THR A 98 24.52 -7.23 9.09
C THR A 98 24.36 -5.78 8.66
N GLY A 99 23.17 -5.38 8.16
CA GLY A 99 22.89 -4.04 7.64
C GLY A 99 23.09 -3.89 6.15
N GLU A 100 23.77 -4.84 5.50
CA GLU A 100 24.05 -4.86 4.07
C GLU A 100 24.08 -6.28 3.50
N ILE A 101 23.88 -6.40 2.19
CA ILE A 101 23.99 -7.64 1.43
C ILE A 101 24.53 -7.33 0.02
N ASP A 102 25.48 -8.13 -0.46
CA ASP A 102 26.04 -8.00 -1.81
C ASP A 102 25.07 -8.61 -2.84
N SER A 103 24.76 -7.87 -3.89
CA SER A 103 23.96 -8.33 -5.01
C SER A 103 24.81 -8.75 -6.23
N GLY A 104 26.12 -8.75 -6.08
CA GLY A 104 27.09 -9.03 -7.16
C GLY A 104 27.43 -7.81 -8.01
N SER A 105 26.50 -6.88 -8.21
CA SER A 105 26.73 -5.62 -8.93
C SER A 105 26.73 -4.40 -8.02
N ASN A 106 25.96 -4.47 -6.94
CA ASN A 106 25.79 -3.39 -5.97
C ASN A 106 25.63 -3.97 -4.56
N THR A 107 25.89 -3.17 -3.55
CA THR A 107 25.54 -3.48 -2.16
C THR A 107 24.18 -2.89 -1.82
N ILE A 108 23.27 -3.72 -1.32
CA ILE A 108 21.97 -3.30 -0.82
C ILE A 108 22.06 -3.09 0.68
N HIS A 109 21.59 -1.95 1.17
CA HIS A 109 21.63 -1.59 2.58
C HIS A 109 20.24 -1.59 3.21
N CYS A 110 20.13 -1.93 4.49
CA CYS A 110 18.98 -1.59 5.28
C CYS A 110 18.89 -0.06 5.44
N PHE A 111 17.66 0.45 5.62
CA PHE A 111 17.43 1.88 5.76
C PHE A 111 18.28 2.47 6.90
N GLY A 112 19.02 3.54 6.60
CA GLY A 112 19.95 4.15 7.54
C GLY A 112 21.12 3.26 7.96
N GLY A 113 21.44 2.18 7.25
CA GLY A 113 22.49 1.24 7.60
C GLY A 113 22.21 0.38 8.84
N LYS A 114 20.92 0.25 9.24
CA LYS A 114 20.52 -0.45 10.46
C LYS A 114 20.87 -1.93 10.40
N VAL A 115 21.56 -2.42 11.42
CA VAL A 115 21.83 -3.84 11.67
C VAL A 115 20.69 -4.41 12.52
N HIS A 116 19.95 -5.42 12.01
CA HIS A 116 18.84 -6.03 12.75
C HIS A 116 19.27 -7.27 13.52
N GLY A 117 20.46 -7.84 13.25
CA GLY A 117 20.91 -9.10 13.83
C GLY A 117 20.14 -10.29 13.23
N THR A 118 19.99 -11.35 14.02
CA THR A 118 19.22 -12.50 13.60
C THR A 118 17.73 -12.17 13.61
N VAL A 119 17.08 -12.31 12.46
CA VAL A 119 15.64 -12.09 12.26
C VAL A 119 15.00 -13.35 11.72
N ASP A 120 13.83 -13.70 12.22
CA ASP A 120 12.95 -14.65 11.58
C ASP A 120 12.11 -13.99 10.48
N PHE A 121 11.13 -14.71 9.91
CA PHE A 121 10.28 -14.17 8.85
C PHE A 121 9.40 -13.03 9.35
N ARG A 122 8.83 -13.16 10.56
CA ARG A 122 8.00 -12.14 11.21
C ARG A 122 8.79 -10.87 11.48
N ASP A 123 9.94 -10.98 12.09
CA ASP A 123 10.85 -9.86 12.38
C ASP A 123 11.34 -9.18 11.11
N SER A 124 11.59 -9.96 10.05
CA SER A 124 11.95 -9.42 8.74
C SER A 124 10.89 -8.46 8.19
N LEU A 125 9.61 -8.79 8.35
CA LEU A 125 8.51 -7.90 7.94
C LEU A 125 8.32 -6.75 8.94
N ALA A 126 8.36 -7.04 10.25
CA ALA A 126 8.16 -6.06 11.32
C ALA A 126 9.18 -4.92 11.27
N TYR A 127 10.45 -5.25 11.12
CA TYR A 127 11.54 -4.27 11.01
C TYR A 127 11.77 -3.77 9.59
N SER A 128 11.02 -4.31 8.61
CA SER A 128 11.19 -3.96 7.20
C SER A 128 12.62 -4.21 6.70
N CYS A 129 13.24 -5.32 7.10
CA CYS A 129 14.63 -5.63 6.80
C CYS A 129 14.86 -5.79 5.29
N ASN A 130 15.60 -4.85 4.67
CA ASN A 130 15.86 -4.90 3.24
C ASN A 130 16.71 -6.11 2.87
N THR A 131 17.76 -6.38 3.66
CA THR A 131 18.70 -7.45 3.36
C THR A 131 18.07 -8.83 3.48
N SER A 132 17.17 -9.05 4.44
CA SER A 132 16.39 -10.28 4.56
C SER A 132 15.47 -10.49 3.36
N PHE A 133 14.70 -9.46 2.95
CA PHE A 133 13.84 -9.56 1.77
C PHE A 133 14.62 -9.69 0.46
N SER A 134 15.80 -9.07 0.36
CA SER A 134 16.71 -9.27 -0.76
C SER A 134 17.22 -10.72 -0.80
N ASN A 135 17.54 -11.32 0.36
CA ASN A 135 17.91 -12.72 0.45
C ASN A 135 16.77 -13.64 -0.02
N MET A 136 15.55 -13.43 0.46
CA MET A 136 14.37 -14.17 -0.03
C MET A 136 14.23 -14.03 -1.55
N GLY A 137 14.40 -12.81 -2.09
CA GLY A 137 14.27 -12.54 -3.53
C GLY A 137 15.24 -13.31 -4.43
N GLN A 138 16.41 -13.71 -3.91
CA GLN A 138 17.33 -14.55 -4.66
C GLN A 138 16.81 -15.99 -4.84
N GLU A 139 16.05 -16.47 -3.84
CA GLU A 139 15.55 -17.83 -3.74
C GLU A 139 14.25 -18.03 -4.53
N LEU A 140 13.45 -16.95 -4.71
CA LEU A 140 12.14 -17.02 -5.38
C LEU A 140 12.23 -17.46 -6.84
N ASP A 141 11.29 -18.34 -7.21
CA ASP A 141 10.99 -18.65 -8.60
C ASP A 141 10.29 -17.48 -9.27
N VAL A 142 10.92 -16.92 -10.30
CA VAL A 142 10.39 -15.71 -10.97
C VAL A 142 9.05 -15.98 -11.67
N GLU A 143 8.83 -17.14 -12.23
CA GLU A 143 7.56 -17.46 -12.93
C GLU A 143 6.40 -17.56 -11.93
N LYS A 144 6.63 -18.18 -10.77
CA LYS A 144 5.66 -18.22 -9.68
C LYS A 144 5.41 -16.82 -9.10
N PHE A 145 6.46 -16.03 -8.92
CA PHE A 145 6.33 -14.65 -8.45
C PHE A 145 5.51 -13.79 -9.43
N GLN A 146 5.73 -13.96 -10.76
CA GLN A 146 4.90 -13.34 -11.79
C GLN A 146 3.44 -13.79 -11.68
N GLN A 147 3.18 -15.07 -11.44
CA GLN A 147 1.84 -15.60 -11.25
C GLN A 147 1.17 -14.98 -10.03
N THR A 148 1.83 -14.98 -8.88
CA THR A 148 1.30 -14.33 -7.66
C THR A 148 0.99 -12.86 -7.88
N THR A 149 1.87 -12.10 -8.53
CA THR A 149 1.58 -10.70 -8.84
C THR A 149 0.40 -10.53 -9.80
N GLN A 150 0.22 -11.44 -10.75
CA GLN A 150 -0.93 -11.42 -11.66
C GLN A 150 -2.24 -11.78 -10.93
N GLU A 151 -2.21 -12.71 -9.98
CA GLU A 151 -3.34 -13.03 -9.12
C GLU A 151 -3.75 -11.83 -8.27
N LEU A 152 -2.78 -11.05 -7.80
CA LEU A 152 -2.94 -9.77 -7.12
C LEU A 152 -3.25 -8.60 -8.05
N LEU A 153 -3.57 -8.83 -9.32
CA LEU A 153 -3.99 -7.87 -10.34
C LEU A 153 -2.90 -6.95 -10.90
N PHE A 154 -1.62 -7.20 -10.65
CA PHE A 154 -0.57 -6.53 -11.42
C PHE A 154 -0.69 -6.89 -12.90
N ASN A 155 -0.35 -5.96 -13.79
CA ASN A 155 -0.48 -6.09 -15.25
C ASN A 155 -1.91 -6.39 -15.74
N SER A 156 -2.90 -6.41 -14.86
CA SER A 156 -4.30 -6.75 -15.11
C SER A 156 -5.22 -5.53 -15.02
N LYS A 157 -6.49 -5.70 -15.37
CA LYS A 157 -7.51 -4.70 -15.11
C LYS A 157 -7.85 -4.68 -13.63
N LEU A 158 -7.99 -3.48 -13.06
CA LEU A 158 -8.52 -3.29 -11.71
C LEU A 158 -10.04 -3.05 -11.77
N PRO A 159 -10.81 -3.54 -10.78
CA PRO A 159 -12.19 -3.13 -10.64
C PRO A 159 -12.23 -1.64 -10.25
N SER A 160 -12.69 -0.79 -11.15
CA SER A 160 -12.81 0.65 -10.91
C SER A 160 -13.78 1.29 -11.89
N VAL A 161 -14.65 2.14 -11.38
CA VAL A 161 -15.53 3.02 -12.17
C VAL A 161 -14.83 4.33 -12.58
N LEU A 162 -13.69 4.63 -11.95
CA LEU A 162 -12.89 5.81 -12.25
C LEU A 162 -11.76 5.48 -13.23
N PRO A 163 -11.29 6.47 -14.02
CA PRO A 163 -10.05 6.32 -14.78
C PRO A 163 -8.88 5.97 -13.85
N TYR A 164 -8.11 4.97 -14.22
CA TYR A 164 -6.96 4.51 -13.44
C TYR A 164 -5.78 4.13 -14.33
N LYS A 165 -4.60 4.06 -13.74
CA LYS A 165 -3.40 3.54 -14.36
C LYS A 165 -3.13 2.12 -13.84
N LYS A 166 -2.85 1.18 -14.75
CA LYS A 166 -2.51 -0.19 -14.37
C LYS A 166 -1.19 -0.22 -13.63
N SER A 167 -1.14 -0.93 -12.53
CA SER A 167 0.12 -1.27 -11.87
C SER A 167 0.90 -2.29 -12.69
N SER A 168 2.21 -2.17 -12.70
CA SER A 168 3.10 -3.02 -13.49
C SER A 168 4.09 -3.78 -12.62
N PHE A 169 4.23 -5.07 -12.90
CA PHE A 169 5.31 -5.90 -12.43
C PHE A 169 6.11 -6.39 -13.64
N THR A 170 7.41 -6.10 -13.66
CA THR A 170 8.22 -6.25 -14.87
C THR A 170 9.39 -7.22 -14.72
N LEU A 171 9.55 -7.86 -13.54
CA LEU A 171 10.62 -8.84 -13.33
C LEU A 171 10.51 -9.96 -14.35
N SER A 172 11.53 -10.12 -15.19
CA SER A 172 11.56 -11.16 -16.21
C SER A 172 12.21 -12.45 -15.66
N LYS A 173 11.93 -13.60 -16.27
CA LYS A 173 12.56 -14.87 -15.90
C LYS A 173 14.08 -14.89 -16.13
N ASP A 174 14.57 -14.02 -17.01
CA ASP A 174 16.01 -13.87 -17.27
C ASP A 174 16.65 -12.79 -16.39
N ALA A 175 15.91 -12.28 -15.39
CA ALA A 175 16.41 -11.25 -14.47
C ALA A 175 17.62 -11.74 -13.68
N GLY A 176 18.63 -10.89 -13.58
CA GLY A 176 19.81 -11.14 -12.76
C GLY A 176 19.50 -11.08 -11.26
N THR A 177 20.43 -11.62 -10.45
CA THR A 177 20.30 -11.67 -8.99
C THR A 177 19.99 -10.30 -8.39
N ALA A 178 20.71 -9.26 -8.80
CA ALA A 178 20.50 -7.90 -8.29
C ALA A 178 19.07 -7.37 -8.54
N GLU A 179 18.51 -7.64 -9.73
CA GLU A 179 17.14 -7.23 -10.08
C GLU A 179 16.11 -7.98 -9.25
N LYS A 180 16.28 -9.28 -9.03
CA LYS A 180 15.44 -10.08 -8.13
C LYS A 180 15.44 -9.53 -6.72
N MET A 181 16.62 -9.25 -6.18
CA MET A 181 16.82 -8.71 -4.83
C MET A 181 16.15 -7.34 -4.67
N MET A 182 16.36 -6.44 -5.63
CA MET A 182 15.77 -5.10 -5.62
C MET A 182 14.25 -5.16 -5.73
N THR A 183 13.72 -6.00 -6.63
CA THR A 183 12.28 -6.17 -6.81
C THR A 183 11.63 -6.73 -5.55
N ALA A 184 12.23 -7.74 -4.90
CA ALA A 184 11.68 -8.36 -3.70
C ALA A 184 11.57 -7.39 -2.51
N MET A 185 12.44 -6.41 -2.40
CA MET A 185 12.32 -5.39 -1.36
C MET A 185 11.44 -4.19 -1.76
N GLY A 186 10.87 -4.21 -2.98
CA GLY A 186 9.94 -3.19 -3.47
C GLY A 186 10.60 -2.01 -4.18
N GLN A 187 11.85 -2.14 -4.55
CA GLN A 187 12.56 -1.21 -5.41
C GLN A 187 12.63 -1.75 -6.86
N GLY A 188 13.20 -1.00 -7.78
CA GLY A 188 13.30 -1.40 -9.17
C GLY A 188 12.17 -0.81 -10.03
N GLN A 189 11.68 -1.58 -10.99
CA GLN A 189 10.76 -1.08 -12.03
C GLN A 189 9.28 -1.35 -11.74
N THR A 190 8.95 -2.02 -10.64
CA THR A 190 7.56 -2.25 -10.23
C THR A 190 6.89 -0.92 -9.90
N GLN A 191 5.70 -0.71 -10.44
CA GLN A 191 4.94 0.52 -10.25
C GLN A 191 3.51 0.19 -9.80
N VAL A 192 2.98 0.96 -8.85
CA VAL A 192 1.67 0.71 -8.27
C VAL A 192 0.95 2.03 -7.97
N SER A 193 -0.39 2.00 -8.03
CA SER A 193 -1.22 3.11 -7.53
C SER A 193 -1.61 2.88 -6.07
N PRO A 194 -1.86 3.96 -5.30
CA PRO A 194 -2.44 3.84 -3.95
C PRO A 194 -3.74 3.04 -3.94
N TYR A 195 -4.57 3.21 -4.95
CA TYR A 195 -5.80 2.45 -5.12
C TYR A 195 -5.54 0.94 -5.19
N HIS A 196 -4.58 0.50 -6.00
CA HIS A 196 -4.27 -0.93 -6.11
C HIS A 196 -3.74 -1.51 -4.79
N MET A 197 -2.87 -0.78 -4.11
CA MET A 197 -2.38 -1.22 -2.78
C MET A 197 -3.52 -1.30 -1.76
N ALA A 198 -4.50 -0.41 -1.83
CA ALA A 198 -5.69 -0.48 -0.98
C ALA A 198 -6.55 -1.71 -1.30
N LEU A 199 -6.71 -2.08 -2.59
CA LEU A 199 -7.43 -3.30 -2.99
C LEU A 199 -6.76 -4.56 -2.44
N ILE A 200 -5.44 -4.67 -2.55
CA ILE A 200 -4.68 -5.81 -1.98
C ILE A 200 -4.85 -5.84 -0.45
N THR A 201 -4.73 -4.70 0.20
CA THR A 201 -4.89 -4.60 1.66
C THR A 201 -6.32 -4.95 2.09
N SER A 202 -7.33 -4.51 1.33
CA SER A 202 -8.73 -4.84 1.55
C SER A 202 -8.99 -6.35 1.43
N ALA A 203 -8.38 -7.01 0.43
CA ALA A 203 -8.48 -8.46 0.30
C ALA A 203 -7.83 -9.19 1.48
N ILE A 204 -6.65 -8.75 1.95
CA ILE A 204 -6.02 -9.34 3.15
C ILE A 204 -6.94 -9.17 4.37
N ALA A 205 -7.51 -7.99 4.55
CA ALA A 205 -8.44 -7.68 5.64
C ALA A 205 -9.69 -8.57 5.60
N ASN A 206 -10.20 -8.88 4.40
CA ASN A 206 -11.40 -9.64 4.15
C ASN A 206 -11.11 -11.14 3.82
N GLY A 207 -10.15 -11.73 4.49
CA GLY A 207 -9.85 -13.17 4.40
C GLY A 207 -9.48 -13.66 3.00
N GLY A 208 -8.81 -12.82 2.20
CA GLY A 208 -8.33 -13.12 0.85
C GLY A 208 -9.27 -12.68 -0.27
N THR A 209 -10.50 -12.32 0.06
CA THR A 209 -11.54 -11.95 -0.91
C THR A 209 -11.57 -10.44 -1.16
N LEU A 210 -11.38 -10.03 -2.40
CA LEU A 210 -11.63 -8.66 -2.86
C LEU A 210 -13.11 -8.51 -3.24
N MET A 211 -13.79 -7.55 -2.62
CA MET A 211 -15.13 -7.13 -3.01
C MET A 211 -15.06 -6.12 -4.18
N GLU A 212 -16.12 -6.06 -5.00
CA GLU A 212 -16.24 -5.06 -6.08
C GLU A 212 -16.28 -3.65 -5.47
N PRO A 213 -15.32 -2.76 -5.75
CA PRO A 213 -15.32 -1.44 -5.14
C PRO A 213 -16.36 -0.52 -5.76
N TYR A 214 -17.07 0.24 -4.93
CA TYR A 214 -18.05 1.21 -5.40
C TYR A 214 -18.03 2.52 -4.59
N LEU A 215 -18.48 3.61 -5.25
CA LEU A 215 -18.54 4.98 -4.70
C LEU A 215 -19.96 5.42 -4.41
N VAL A 216 -20.93 4.93 -5.19
CA VAL A 216 -22.33 5.30 -5.06
C VAL A 216 -23.05 4.21 -4.29
N ASP A 217 -23.51 4.53 -3.09
CA ASP A 217 -24.22 3.59 -2.24
C ASP A 217 -25.67 3.41 -2.73
N SER A 218 -26.37 4.51 -2.93
CA SER A 218 -27.72 4.48 -3.43
C SER A 218 -28.08 5.71 -4.25
N VAL A 219 -29.10 5.58 -5.10
CA VAL A 219 -29.70 6.69 -5.85
C VAL A 219 -31.13 6.89 -5.35
N THR A 220 -31.45 8.11 -4.94
CA THR A 220 -32.82 8.46 -4.48
C THR A 220 -33.50 9.41 -5.45
N ASN A 221 -34.80 9.32 -5.56
CA ASN A 221 -35.62 10.33 -6.24
C ASN A 221 -35.78 11.60 -5.37
N TYR A 222 -36.39 12.63 -5.93
CA TYR A 222 -36.65 13.92 -5.24
C TYR A 222 -37.52 13.81 -3.96
N LYS A 223 -38.15 12.68 -3.73
CA LYS A 223 -38.95 12.40 -2.51
C LYS A 223 -38.15 11.60 -1.47
N GLY A 224 -36.88 11.32 -1.71
CA GLY A 224 -36.04 10.52 -0.83
C GLY A 224 -36.28 9.01 -0.91
N VAL A 225 -37.04 8.53 -1.91
CA VAL A 225 -37.26 7.10 -2.12
C VAL A 225 -36.07 6.54 -2.88
N ILE A 226 -35.44 5.48 -2.36
CA ILE A 226 -34.36 4.75 -3.03
C ILE A 226 -34.92 4.13 -4.32
N ILE A 227 -34.33 4.43 -5.45
CA ILE A 227 -34.67 3.89 -6.77
C ILE A 227 -33.60 2.94 -7.31
N ASP A 228 -32.38 2.99 -6.75
CA ASP A 228 -31.28 2.07 -7.03
C ASP A 228 -30.36 2.01 -5.79
N GLU A 229 -29.81 0.84 -5.51
CA GLU A 229 -28.94 0.59 -4.36
C GLU A 229 -27.85 -0.40 -4.76
N ASN A 230 -26.60 -0.04 -4.56
CA ASN A 230 -25.50 -0.97 -4.68
C ASN A 230 -25.50 -1.97 -3.53
N LYS A 231 -25.23 -3.23 -3.86
CA LYS A 231 -25.06 -4.30 -2.87
C LYS A 231 -23.63 -4.80 -2.93
N PRO A 232 -23.06 -5.20 -1.79
CA PRO A 232 -21.74 -5.82 -1.77
C PRO A 232 -21.71 -7.05 -2.68
N GLU A 233 -20.77 -7.06 -3.62
CA GLU A 233 -20.54 -8.17 -4.55
C GLU A 233 -19.08 -8.58 -4.49
N LYS A 234 -18.84 -9.91 -4.52
CA LYS A 234 -17.48 -10.44 -4.60
C LYS A 234 -16.92 -10.20 -5.99
N TYR A 235 -15.76 -9.54 -6.07
CA TYR A 235 -15.02 -9.43 -7.31
C TYR A 235 -14.17 -10.69 -7.58
N LYS A 236 -13.26 -11.03 -6.65
CA LYS A 236 -12.33 -12.14 -6.84
C LYS A 236 -11.63 -12.52 -5.52
N ASP A 237 -11.26 -13.79 -5.37
CA ASP A 237 -10.27 -14.19 -4.35
C ASP A 237 -8.87 -13.88 -4.90
N LEU A 238 -8.10 -13.07 -4.19
CA LEU A 238 -6.73 -12.73 -4.53
C LEU A 238 -5.73 -13.69 -3.89
N MET A 239 -6.13 -14.31 -2.79
CA MET A 239 -5.36 -15.29 -2.03
C MET A 239 -6.31 -16.16 -1.20
N THR A 240 -5.81 -17.25 -0.63
CA THR A 240 -6.59 -18.09 0.29
C THR A 240 -6.80 -17.39 1.64
N SER A 241 -7.80 -17.84 2.39
CA SER A 241 -8.06 -17.30 3.73
C SER A 241 -6.92 -17.58 4.72
N GLY A 242 -6.22 -18.70 4.56
CA GLY A 242 -5.03 -19.01 5.35
C GLY A 242 -3.90 -18.03 5.09
N GLU A 243 -3.56 -17.79 3.81
CA GLU A 243 -2.54 -16.81 3.41
C GLU A 243 -2.88 -15.40 3.91
N ALA A 244 -4.14 -15.00 3.80
CA ALA A 244 -4.59 -13.70 4.28
C ALA A 244 -4.46 -13.57 5.81
N ALA A 245 -4.81 -14.63 6.56
CA ALA A 245 -4.68 -14.66 8.01
C ALA A 245 -3.23 -14.57 8.47
N GLU A 246 -2.31 -15.30 7.82
CA GLU A 246 -0.88 -15.26 8.13
C GLU A 246 -0.27 -13.90 7.79
N LEU A 247 -0.58 -13.32 6.61
CA LEU A 247 -0.12 -11.98 6.26
C LEU A 247 -0.62 -10.92 7.24
N LYS A 248 -1.89 -11.00 7.63
CA LYS A 248 -2.49 -10.09 8.63
C LYS A 248 -1.77 -10.20 9.98
N ASP A 249 -1.45 -11.41 10.42
CA ASP A 249 -0.70 -11.65 11.66
C ASP A 249 0.73 -11.06 11.57
N TYR A 250 1.44 -11.26 10.47
CA TYR A 250 2.75 -10.62 10.26
C TYR A 250 2.66 -9.10 10.18
N MET A 251 1.63 -8.55 9.52
CA MET A 251 1.39 -7.11 9.46
C MET A 251 1.03 -6.51 10.83
N THR A 252 0.46 -7.31 11.74
CA THR A 252 0.20 -6.90 13.13
C THR A 252 1.51 -6.66 13.88
N SER A 253 2.53 -7.50 13.70
CA SER A 253 3.85 -7.32 14.31
C SER A 253 4.52 -6.01 13.92
N VAL A 254 4.27 -5.52 12.68
CA VAL A 254 4.77 -4.21 12.21
C VAL A 254 4.23 -3.07 13.07
N VAL A 255 3.01 -3.21 13.57
CA VAL A 255 2.36 -2.23 14.47
C VAL A 255 2.76 -2.47 15.93
N GLU A 256 2.80 -3.71 16.39
CA GLU A 256 3.07 -4.00 17.80
C GLU A 256 4.45 -3.54 18.25
N TYR A 257 5.49 -3.83 17.46
CA TYR A 257 6.87 -3.51 17.82
C TYR A 257 7.76 -3.09 16.65
N GLY A 258 7.20 -3.06 15.43
CA GLY A 258 7.93 -2.74 14.21
C GLY A 258 7.87 -1.26 13.82
N THR A 259 7.95 -1.04 12.50
CA THR A 259 8.08 0.31 11.90
C THR A 259 6.82 1.16 11.97
N ALA A 260 5.66 0.58 12.30
CA ALA A 260 4.38 1.27 12.46
C ALA A 260 3.91 1.37 13.93
N SER A 261 4.82 1.25 14.91
CA SER A 261 4.49 1.22 16.35
C SER A 261 3.76 2.45 16.86
N VAL A 262 3.72 3.55 16.12
CA VAL A 262 2.88 4.73 16.42
C VAL A 262 1.37 4.40 16.44
N LEU A 263 0.96 3.30 15.81
CA LEU A 263 -0.43 2.80 15.83
C LEU A 263 -0.70 1.83 16.99
N SER A 264 0.31 1.46 17.76
CA SER A 264 0.16 0.57 18.91
C SER A 264 -0.48 1.29 20.11
N GLY A 265 -1.27 0.56 20.90
CA GLY A 265 -1.87 1.07 22.15
C GLY A 265 -2.99 2.09 21.97
N GLN A 266 -3.62 2.14 20.80
CA GLN A 266 -4.79 2.98 20.52
C GLN A 266 -6.09 2.32 21.01
N SER A 267 -7.23 3.01 20.86
CA SER A 267 -8.57 2.46 21.12
C SER A 267 -9.00 1.36 20.15
N TYR A 268 -8.24 1.16 19.08
CA TYR A 268 -8.42 0.15 18.04
C TYR A 268 -7.14 -0.68 17.89
N THR A 269 -7.26 -1.89 17.34
CA THR A 269 -6.11 -2.67 16.86
C THR A 269 -5.82 -2.32 15.40
N ALA A 270 -4.58 -2.44 14.97
CA ALA A 270 -4.19 -2.19 13.59
C ALA A 270 -3.12 -3.18 13.11
N ALA A 271 -3.14 -3.43 11.81
CA ALA A 271 -2.10 -4.15 11.10
C ALA A 271 -1.70 -3.36 9.85
N GLY A 272 -0.43 -3.41 9.45
CA GLY A 272 -0.04 -2.65 8.27
C GLY A 272 1.43 -2.79 7.90
N LYS A 273 1.84 -2.02 6.89
CA LYS A 273 3.23 -1.95 6.43
C LYS A 273 3.58 -0.53 6.04
N THR A 274 4.66 -0.03 6.60
CA THR A 274 5.28 1.22 6.15
C THR A 274 6.15 0.98 4.92
N GLY A 275 6.31 2.01 4.12
CA GLY A 275 7.23 2.00 2.99
C GLY A 275 7.96 3.32 2.85
N THR A 276 9.20 3.23 2.40
CA THR A 276 9.97 4.35 1.87
C THR A 276 10.39 3.93 0.47
N ALA A 277 10.09 4.74 -0.52
CA ALA A 277 10.41 4.46 -1.91
C ALA A 277 11.34 5.54 -2.43
N GLU A 278 12.58 5.16 -2.70
CA GLU A 278 13.56 6.00 -3.35
C GLU A 278 13.18 6.14 -4.84
N TYR A 279 12.96 7.36 -5.32
CA TYR A 279 12.63 7.62 -6.72
C TYR A 279 13.64 8.55 -7.41
N SER A 280 14.57 9.09 -6.65
CA SER A 280 15.63 9.99 -7.12
C SER A 280 16.95 9.63 -6.43
N SER A 281 18.06 9.97 -7.07
CA SER A 281 19.40 9.97 -6.44
C SER A 281 19.55 11.02 -5.32
N ASP A 282 18.61 11.94 -5.23
CA ASP A 282 18.47 12.92 -4.16
C ASP A 282 17.70 12.28 -2.99
N LYS A 283 18.44 11.78 -2.00
CA LYS A 283 17.90 11.09 -0.81
C LYS A 283 16.94 11.93 0.05
N GLU A 284 16.79 13.22 -0.25
CA GLU A 284 15.86 14.12 0.45
C GLU A 284 14.44 14.06 -0.11
N LYS A 285 14.18 13.20 -1.12
CA LYS A 285 12.90 13.17 -1.86
C LYS A 285 12.27 11.78 -1.96
N ASP A 286 12.29 11.02 -0.89
CA ASP A 286 11.65 9.71 -0.87
C ASP A 286 10.12 9.82 -0.74
N HIS A 287 9.39 8.87 -1.35
CA HIS A 287 7.98 8.73 -1.06
C HIS A 287 7.78 7.98 0.26
N SER A 288 6.92 8.51 1.12
CA SER A 288 6.48 7.82 2.33
C SER A 288 5.18 7.09 2.05
N TRP A 289 5.13 5.77 2.34
CA TRP A 289 3.98 4.92 2.17
C TRP A 289 3.50 4.32 3.49
N PHE A 290 2.20 4.10 3.57
CA PHE A 290 1.59 3.19 4.54
C PHE A 290 0.39 2.50 3.91
N VAL A 291 0.30 1.17 4.11
CA VAL A 291 -0.89 0.38 3.82
C VAL A 291 -1.25 -0.42 5.05
N GLY A 292 -2.53 -0.54 5.35
CA GLY A 292 -2.93 -1.25 6.57
C GLY A 292 -4.45 -1.30 6.76
N MET A 293 -4.83 -1.86 7.89
CA MET A 293 -6.22 -2.04 8.31
C MET A 293 -6.38 -1.75 9.78
N SER A 294 -7.59 -1.43 10.20
CA SER A 294 -7.99 -1.29 11.60
C SER A 294 -8.92 -2.40 12.04
N ASN A 295 -9.01 -2.66 13.36
CA ASN A 295 -9.76 -3.78 13.95
C ASN A 295 -9.33 -5.15 13.38
N VAL A 296 -8.13 -5.59 13.74
CA VAL A 296 -7.46 -6.78 13.15
C VAL A 296 -8.34 -8.04 13.14
N ASP A 297 -9.13 -8.27 14.19
CA ASP A 297 -10.01 -9.43 14.29
C ASP A 297 -11.22 -9.35 13.33
N ASN A 298 -11.76 -8.16 13.15
CA ASN A 298 -12.87 -7.87 12.23
C ASN A 298 -12.61 -6.51 11.57
N PRO A 299 -11.80 -6.44 10.51
CA PRO A 299 -11.37 -5.18 9.94
C PRO A 299 -12.50 -4.33 9.39
N ASP A 300 -12.62 -3.10 9.90
CA ASP A 300 -13.60 -2.12 9.43
C ASP A 300 -13.06 -1.26 8.28
N LEU A 301 -11.75 -0.97 8.33
CA LEU A 301 -11.10 -0.11 7.34
C LEU A 301 -9.87 -0.79 6.74
N ALA A 302 -9.72 -0.66 5.42
CA ALA A 302 -8.46 -0.83 4.71
C ALA A 302 -8.02 0.50 4.13
N ILE A 303 -6.76 0.87 4.34
CA ILE A 303 -6.22 2.18 3.96
C ILE A 303 -4.93 2.04 3.16
N SER A 304 -4.75 2.93 2.19
CA SER A 304 -3.47 3.18 1.53
C SER A 304 -3.18 4.68 1.51
N VAL A 305 -1.99 5.03 1.94
CA VAL A 305 -1.50 6.42 2.01
C VAL A 305 -0.16 6.54 1.33
N ILE A 306 0.00 7.58 0.51
CA ILE A 306 1.30 8.03 -0.01
C ILE A 306 1.48 9.51 0.25
N ILE A 307 2.71 9.89 0.60
CA ILE A 307 3.19 11.28 0.60
C ILE A 307 4.37 11.34 -0.36
N GLU A 308 4.24 12.19 -1.40
CA GLU A 308 5.29 12.38 -2.40
C GLU A 308 6.40 13.28 -1.86
N GLY A 309 7.66 12.94 -2.14
CA GLY A 309 8.81 13.78 -1.85
C GLY A 309 8.94 14.16 -0.39
N SER A 310 8.69 13.21 0.51
CA SER A 310 8.81 13.41 1.94
C SER A 310 10.29 13.54 2.34
N ASP A 311 10.63 14.64 3.01
CA ASP A 311 11.93 14.87 3.62
C ASP A 311 12.18 14.03 4.90
N GLY A 312 11.38 12.99 5.11
CA GLY A 312 11.38 12.14 6.30
C GLY A 312 10.60 12.72 7.49
N THR A 313 10.15 13.97 7.44
CA THR A 313 9.35 14.63 8.50
C THR A 313 7.88 14.22 8.42
N ALA A 314 7.33 14.14 7.21
CA ALA A 314 5.96 13.70 6.97
C ALA A 314 5.92 12.19 6.72
N LYS A 315 5.29 11.43 7.61
CA LYS A 315 5.15 9.97 7.50
C LYS A 315 3.71 9.58 7.20
N ALA A 316 3.53 8.78 6.16
CA ALA A 316 2.22 8.28 5.74
C ALA A 316 1.48 7.52 6.86
N VAL A 317 2.19 6.80 7.73
CA VAL A 317 1.61 6.11 8.90
C VAL A 317 0.95 7.09 9.87
N ASN A 318 1.46 8.32 10.01
CA ASN A 318 0.84 9.33 10.88
C ASN A 318 -0.47 9.87 10.29
N VAL A 319 -0.58 9.93 8.97
CA VAL A 319 -1.84 10.26 8.28
C VAL A 319 -2.85 9.13 8.49
N ALA A 320 -2.44 7.88 8.30
CA ALA A 320 -3.30 6.73 8.57
C ALA A 320 -3.79 6.69 10.02
N LYS A 321 -2.89 6.99 11.01
CA LYS A 321 -3.27 7.09 12.42
C LYS A 321 -4.39 8.09 12.63
N LYS A 322 -4.29 9.29 12.05
CA LYS A 322 -5.32 10.32 12.20
C LYS A 322 -6.65 9.93 11.54
N VAL A 323 -6.61 9.18 10.43
CA VAL A 323 -7.84 8.62 9.83
C VAL A 323 -8.49 7.62 10.76
N PHE A 324 -7.72 6.70 11.35
CA PHE A 324 -8.23 5.73 12.30
C PHE A 324 -8.73 6.40 13.59
N ASP A 325 -7.95 7.32 14.19
CA ASP A 325 -8.36 8.08 15.38
C ASP A 325 -9.67 8.86 15.17
N ALA A 326 -9.94 9.29 13.94
CA ALA A 326 -11.15 10.04 13.61
C ALA A 326 -12.35 9.12 13.32
N TYR A 327 -12.12 7.86 13.01
CA TYR A 327 -13.17 6.86 12.78
C TYR A 327 -13.67 6.23 14.09
N TYR A 328 -12.76 6.02 15.04
CA TYR A 328 -13.04 5.45 16.37
C TYR A 328 -13.10 6.51 17.47
#